data_80ceefffa637ba97c6255321859e816d
#
_entry.id   80ceefffa637ba97c6255321859e816d
#
_cell.length_a   1.000
_cell.length_b   1.000
_cell.length_c   1.000
_cell.angle_alpha   90.00
_cell.angle_beta   90.00
_cell.angle_gamma   90.00
#
_symmetry.space_group_name_H-M   'P 1'
#
loop_
_entity.id
_entity.type
_entity.pdbx_description
1 polymer ?
#
loop_
_entity_poly.entity_id
_entity_poly.type
_entity_poly.pdbx_seq_one_letter_code
_entity_poly.pdbx_strand_id
1 'polypeptide(L)'
;MVAHAHKFVRYLPACTNFRWYAVLVAAALAAAGTARASPPENADPELAPWFQSLHAPNGSSCCSIADCRMTDYRMTGMGYEALIDGRWLTVPPERVLDHIANPTGRAVVCYAPALGILCFVRPDET
;
A
#
# COMPACT_ATOMS: atom_id res chain seq x y z
N MET A 1 25.88 66.66 26.39
CA MET A 1 26.55 65.51 26.99
C MET A 1 25.73 64.28 26.58
N VAL A 2 26.22 63.56 25.61
CA VAL A 2 25.50 62.40 25.03
C VAL A 2 26.21 61.11 25.48
N ALA A 3 25.51 60.30 26.29
CA ALA A 3 26.03 59.05 26.79
C ALA A 3 25.82 57.97 25.72
N HIS A 4 26.90 57.39 25.21
CA HIS A 4 26.89 56.26 24.32
C HIS A 4 26.74 54.97 25.13
N ALA A 5 25.61 54.28 24.98
CA ALA A 5 25.41 52.95 25.50
C ALA A 5 25.94 51.91 24.50
N HIS A 6 27.06 51.31 24.83
CA HIS A 6 27.60 50.15 24.10
C HIS A 6 26.72 48.91 24.36
N LYS A 7 26.00 48.46 23.36
CA LYS A 7 25.34 47.15 23.38
C LYS A 7 26.40 46.07 23.19
N PHE A 8 26.67 45.33 24.24
CA PHE A 8 27.41 44.06 24.19
C PHE A 8 26.55 43.01 23.50
N VAL A 9 26.87 42.71 22.28
CA VAL A 9 26.36 41.52 21.58
C VAL A 9 27.11 40.33 22.15
N ARG A 10 26.45 39.52 22.98
CA ARG A 10 26.97 38.24 23.42
C ARG A 10 26.88 37.26 22.24
N TYR A 11 28.02 36.92 21.68
CA TYR A 11 28.14 35.76 20.79
C TYR A 11 27.91 34.50 21.62
N LEU A 12 26.80 33.81 21.35
CA LEU A 12 26.58 32.45 21.80
C LEU A 12 27.47 31.51 20.96
N PRO A 13 28.23 30.60 21.58
CA PRO A 13 28.96 29.59 20.81
C PRO A 13 27.97 28.60 20.22
N ALA A 14 27.65 28.78 18.95
CA ALA A 14 27.06 27.73 18.14
C ALA A 14 28.12 26.68 17.85
N CYS A 15 27.78 25.41 17.93
CA CYS A 15 28.53 24.26 17.45
C CYS A 15 29.08 23.29 18.49
N THR A 16 28.18 22.66 19.28
CA THR A 16 28.57 21.37 19.86
C THR A 16 27.48 20.29 19.82
N ASN A 17 26.28 20.59 19.38
CA ASN A 17 25.17 19.60 19.40
C ASN A 17 24.73 19.08 18.04
N PHE A 18 25.31 19.53 16.93
CA PHE A 18 24.89 19.13 15.59
C PHE A 18 25.21 17.66 15.28
N ARG A 19 26.30 17.13 15.85
CA ARG A 19 26.68 15.72 15.62
C ARG A 19 25.75 14.73 16.28
N TRP A 20 25.16 15.07 17.43
CA TRP A 20 24.21 14.21 18.14
C TRP A 20 22.84 14.17 17.45
N TYR A 21 22.39 15.30 16.92
CA TYR A 21 21.15 15.36 16.13
C TYR A 21 21.26 14.55 14.84
N ALA A 22 22.38 14.58 14.16
CA ALA A 22 22.59 13.80 12.94
C ALA A 22 22.53 12.28 13.21
N VAL A 23 23.06 11.83 14.34
CA VAL A 23 23.01 10.41 14.74
C VAL A 23 21.58 9.98 15.10
N LEU A 24 20.82 10.83 15.80
CA LEU A 24 19.43 10.53 16.17
C LEU A 24 18.50 10.50 14.96
N VAL A 25 18.68 11.39 13.99
CA VAL A 25 17.90 11.39 12.74
C VAL A 25 18.22 10.17 11.89
N ALA A 26 19.49 9.78 11.79
CA ALA A 26 19.88 8.56 11.06
C ALA A 26 19.31 7.28 11.70
N ALA A 27 19.26 7.20 13.03
CA ALA A 27 18.67 6.08 13.74
C ALA A 27 17.14 6.01 13.55
N ALA A 28 16.45 7.15 13.48
CA ALA A 28 15.01 7.21 13.22
C ALA A 28 14.63 6.78 11.79
N LEU A 29 15.47 7.09 10.80
CA LEU A 29 15.27 6.68 9.42
C LEU A 29 15.53 5.18 9.20
N ALA A 30 16.42 4.56 9.98
CA ALA A 30 16.68 3.13 9.94
C ALA A 30 15.52 2.29 10.55
N ALA A 31 14.69 2.90 11.40
CA ALA A 31 13.53 2.25 12.01
C ALA A 31 12.25 2.34 11.12
N ALA A 32 12.28 3.03 10.00
CA ALA A 32 11.23 3.00 8.99
C ALA A 32 11.29 1.64 8.26
N GLY A 33 10.94 0.57 8.98
CA GLY A 33 10.74 -0.75 8.40
C GLY A 33 9.75 -0.63 7.25
N THR A 34 10.11 -1.18 6.11
CA THR A 34 9.18 -1.36 4.99
C THR A 34 7.96 -2.11 5.52
N ALA A 35 6.82 -1.43 5.63
CA ALA A 35 5.56 -2.08 5.88
C ALA A 35 5.30 -3.04 4.72
N ARG A 36 5.69 -4.30 4.89
CA ARG A 36 5.25 -5.38 4.01
C ARG A 36 3.78 -5.58 4.33
N ALA A 37 2.92 -5.47 3.33
CA ALA A 37 1.55 -5.95 3.45
C ALA A 37 1.63 -7.42 3.89
N SER A 38 1.17 -7.69 5.11
CA SER A 38 1.08 -9.06 5.60
C SER A 38 -0.09 -9.73 4.88
N PRO A 39 0.06 -10.97 4.40
CA PRO A 39 -1.08 -11.75 3.94
C PRO A 39 -2.15 -11.79 5.04
N PRO A 40 -3.45 -11.82 4.68
CA PRO A 40 -4.50 -12.00 5.67
C PRO A 40 -4.20 -13.25 6.51
N GLU A 41 -4.51 -13.20 7.82
CA GLU A 41 -4.15 -14.26 8.80
C GLU A 41 -4.67 -15.67 8.44
N ASN A 42 -5.58 -15.78 7.46
CA ASN A 42 -6.14 -17.02 6.94
C ASN A 42 -5.77 -17.30 5.48
N ALA A 43 -4.76 -16.64 4.94
CA ALA A 43 -4.31 -16.92 3.58
C ALA A 43 -3.55 -18.26 3.58
N ASP A 44 -3.94 -19.17 2.70
CA ASP A 44 -3.20 -20.41 2.48
C ASP A 44 -1.79 -20.07 1.99
N PRO A 45 -0.73 -20.48 2.71
CA PRO A 45 0.63 -20.19 2.30
C PRO A 45 0.99 -20.75 0.92
N GLU A 46 0.33 -21.82 0.47
CA GLU A 46 0.52 -22.42 -0.85
C GLU A 46 0.04 -21.50 -1.97
N LEU A 47 -0.90 -20.61 -1.69
CA LEU A 47 -1.40 -19.63 -2.64
C LEU A 47 -0.55 -18.35 -2.72
N ALA A 48 0.37 -18.14 -1.79
CA ALA A 48 1.20 -16.92 -1.75
C ALA A 48 1.96 -16.67 -3.07
N PRO A 49 2.60 -17.65 -3.74
CA PRO A 49 3.24 -17.42 -5.03
C PRO A 49 2.26 -16.98 -6.12
N TRP A 50 1.05 -17.53 -6.12
CA TRP A 50 0.02 -17.15 -7.07
C TRP A 50 -0.40 -15.69 -6.85
N PHE A 51 -0.71 -15.28 -5.62
CA PHE A 51 -1.03 -13.89 -5.31
C PHE A 51 0.07 -12.93 -5.73
N GLN A 52 1.34 -13.29 -5.51
CA GLN A 52 2.49 -12.48 -5.91
C GLN A 52 2.65 -12.37 -7.43
N SER A 53 2.12 -13.33 -8.19
CA SER A 53 2.17 -13.31 -9.65
C SER A 53 1.13 -12.39 -10.28
N LEU A 54 0.15 -11.88 -9.52
CA LEU A 54 -0.89 -11.02 -10.03
C LEU A 54 -0.35 -9.64 -10.42
N HIS A 55 -0.50 -9.30 -11.69
CA HIS A 55 -0.11 -8.01 -12.24
C HIS A 55 -1.29 -7.35 -12.95
N ALA A 56 -1.46 -6.06 -12.71
CA ALA A 56 -2.40 -5.25 -13.46
C ALA A 56 -1.97 -5.14 -14.94
N PRO A 57 -2.89 -4.82 -15.87
CA PRO A 57 -2.56 -4.70 -17.30
C PRO A 57 -1.44 -3.71 -17.61
N ASN A 58 -1.17 -2.75 -16.73
CA ASN A 58 -0.05 -1.81 -16.85
C ASN A 58 1.28 -2.38 -16.32
N GLY A 59 1.33 -3.65 -15.91
CA GLY A 59 2.52 -4.33 -15.41
C GLY A 59 2.83 -4.12 -13.93
N SER A 60 2.07 -3.29 -13.20
CA SER A 60 2.30 -3.12 -11.76
C SER A 60 1.80 -4.35 -10.99
N SER A 61 2.57 -4.77 -9.97
CA SER A 61 2.17 -5.87 -9.10
C SER A 61 0.96 -5.47 -8.25
N CYS A 62 -0.09 -6.29 -8.29
CA CYS A 62 -1.32 -6.04 -7.53
C CYS A 62 -1.09 -6.12 -6.02
N CYS A 63 -0.36 -7.16 -5.57
CA CYS A 63 -0.19 -7.45 -4.14
C CYS A 63 0.97 -6.68 -3.47
N SER A 64 1.78 -5.93 -4.21
CA SER A 64 2.85 -5.12 -3.61
C SER A 64 2.36 -3.75 -3.12
N ILE A 65 1.24 -3.28 -3.64
CA ILE A 65 0.66 -1.96 -3.36
C ILE A 65 -0.79 -2.02 -2.87
N ALA A 66 -1.40 -3.20 -2.86
CA ALA A 66 -2.76 -3.43 -2.41
C ALA A 66 -2.90 -4.75 -1.65
N ASP A 67 -3.90 -4.83 -0.78
CA ASP A 67 -4.29 -6.07 -0.12
C ASP A 67 -5.10 -6.93 -1.08
N CYS A 68 -4.61 -8.13 -1.39
CA CYS A 68 -5.30 -9.13 -2.19
C CYS A 68 -6.03 -10.11 -1.30
N ARG A 69 -7.32 -10.30 -1.52
CA ARG A 69 -8.16 -11.20 -0.70
C ARG A 69 -9.29 -11.82 -1.51
N MET A 70 -9.74 -12.97 -1.07
CA MET A 70 -10.97 -13.57 -1.59
C MET A 70 -12.16 -12.71 -1.19
N THR A 71 -13.12 -12.57 -2.10
CA THR A 71 -14.32 -11.76 -1.90
C THR A 71 -15.53 -12.37 -2.58
N ASP A 72 -16.71 -11.92 -2.21
CA ASP A 72 -17.91 -12.16 -2.98
C ASP A 72 -18.01 -11.13 -4.11
N TYR A 73 -18.63 -11.52 -5.20
CA TYR A 73 -18.84 -10.66 -6.34
C TYR A 73 -20.23 -10.86 -6.94
N ARG A 74 -20.66 -9.92 -7.72
CA ARG A 74 -21.88 -10.03 -8.51
C ARG A 74 -21.69 -9.39 -9.89
N MET A 75 -22.44 -9.91 -10.85
CA MET A 75 -22.54 -9.30 -12.17
C MET A 75 -23.69 -8.29 -12.19
N THR A 76 -23.44 -7.17 -12.82
CA THR A 76 -24.44 -6.11 -13.08
C THR A 76 -24.51 -5.83 -14.58
N GLY A 77 -25.46 -5.03 -15.02
CA GLY A 77 -25.52 -4.60 -16.41
C GLY A 77 -24.30 -3.79 -16.89
N MET A 78 -23.44 -3.35 -15.97
CA MET A 78 -22.24 -2.57 -16.27
C MET A 78 -20.93 -3.34 -15.98
N GLY A 79 -20.99 -4.63 -15.62
CA GLY A 79 -19.81 -5.45 -15.34
C GLY A 79 -19.85 -6.07 -13.95
N TYR A 80 -18.73 -6.08 -13.25
CA TYR A 80 -18.59 -6.72 -11.95
C TYR A 80 -18.62 -5.71 -10.81
N GLU A 81 -19.16 -6.15 -9.67
CA GLU A 81 -18.98 -5.51 -8.38
C GLU A 81 -18.41 -6.51 -7.38
N ALA A 82 -17.45 -6.07 -6.58
CA ALA A 82 -16.82 -6.84 -5.52
C ALA A 82 -17.25 -6.30 -4.15
N LEU A 83 -17.44 -7.21 -3.19
CA LEU A 83 -17.80 -6.86 -1.81
C LEU A 83 -16.52 -6.54 -1.03
N ILE A 84 -16.30 -5.26 -0.70
CA ILE A 84 -15.11 -4.79 0.01
C ILE A 84 -15.56 -4.04 1.26
N ASP A 85 -15.14 -4.53 2.43
CA ASP A 85 -15.46 -3.92 3.73
C ASP A 85 -16.98 -3.65 3.90
N GLY A 86 -17.81 -4.62 3.50
CA GLY A 86 -19.27 -4.55 3.59
C GLY A 86 -19.95 -3.66 2.54
N ARG A 87 -19.22 -3.18 1.54
CA ARG A 87 -19.74 -2.35 0.44
C ARG A 87 -19.48 -2.98 -0.91
N TRP A 88 -20.45 -2.88 -1.80
CA TRP A 88 -20.30 -3.25 -3.20
C TRP A 88 -19.59 -2.12 -3.95
N LEU A 89 -18.42 -2.42 -4.50
CA LEU A 89 -17.64 -1.49 -5.31
C LEU A 89 -17.58 -2.00 -6.75
N THR A 90 -17.86 -1.11 -7.70
CA THR A 90 -17.73 -1.42 -9.12
C THR A 90 -16.28 -1.71 -9.48
N VAL A 91 -16.05 -2.82 -10.15
CA VAL A 91 -14.75 -3.21 -10.68
C VAL A 91 -14.54 -2.50 -12.02
N PRO A 92 -13.51 -1.67 -12.18
CA PRO A 92 -13.20 -1.09 -13.48
C PRO A 92 -12.87 -2.21 -14.48
N PRO A 93 -13.43 -2.17 -15.70
CA PRO A 93 -13.23 -3.24 -16.70
C PRO A 93 -11.76 -3.55 -16.97
N GLU A 94 -10.91 -2.52 -16.99
CA GLU A 94 -9.46 -2.64 -17.19
C GLU A 94 -8.71 -3.27 -16.02
N ARG A 95 -9.40 -3.56 -14.92
CA ARG A 95 -8.83 -4.22 -13.73
C ARG A 95 -9.22 -5.69 -13.63
N VAL A 96 -10.06 -6.17 -14.54
CA VAL A 96 -10.45 -7.58 -14.63
C VAL A 96 -9.35 -8.36 -15.33
N LEU A 97 -8.85 -9.40 -14.67
CA LEU A 97 -7.81 -10.28 -15.20
C LEU A 97 -8.45 -11.56 -15.74
N ASP A 98 -8.88 -11.53 -17.00
CA ASP A 98 -9.67 -12.62 -17.61
C ASP A 98 -8.87 -13.87 -18.03
N HIS A 99 -7.53 -13.79 -18.04
CA HIS A 99 -6.68 -14.85 -18.59
C HIS A 99 -5.82 -15.55 -17.53
N ILE A 100 -6.15 -15.37 -16.27
CA ILE A 100 -5.39 -15.94 -15.16
C ILE A 100 -6.23 -17.03 -14.50
N ALA A 101 -5.70 -18.26 -14.47
CA ALA A 101 -6.30 -19.34 -13.71
C ALA A 101 -6.36 -18.99 -12.23
N ASN A 102 -7.50 -19.22 -11.60
CA ASN A 102 -7.75 -18.85 -10.22
C ASN A 102 -7.87 -20.09 -9.32
N PRO A 103 -6.79 -20.51 -8.64
CA PRO A 103 -6.79 -21.71 -7.82
C PRO A 103 -7.60 -21.57 -6.52
N THR A 104 -8.09 -20.37 -6.19
CA THR A 104 -8.81 -20.15 -4.92
C THR A 104 -10.25 -20.65 -4.95
N GLY A 105 -10.83 -20.88 -6.13
CA GLY A 105 -12.25 -21.23 -6.30
C GLY A 105 -13.23 -20.09 -5.94
N ARG A 106 -12.75 -18.91 -5.57
CA ARG A 106 -13.54 -17.70 -5.25
C ARG A 106 -13.00 -16.51 -6.00
N ALA A 107 -13.81 -15.46 -6.15
CA ALA A 107 -13.28 -14.21 -6.68
C ALA A 107 -12.19 -13.64 -5.78
N VAL A 108 -11.19 -13.03 -6.38
CA VAL A 108 -10.09 -12.33 -5.68
C VAL A 108 -10.07 -10.87 -6.09
N VAL A 109 -9.94 -9.98 -5.13
CA VAL A 109 -9.78 -8.55 -5.34
C VAL A 109 -8.51 -8.06 -4.66
N CYS A 110 -7.75 -7.23 -5.36
CA CYS A 110 -6.63 -6.48 -4.78
C CYS A 110 -7.07 -5.02 -4.67
N TYR A 111 -7.19 -4.55 -3.45
CA TYR A 111 -7.75 -3.23 -3.13
C TYR A 111 -6.82 -2.44 -2.21
N ALA A 112 -6.63 -1.17 -2.52
CA ALA A 112 -5.97 -0.21 -1.65
C ALA A 112 -6.89 1.00 -1.43
N PRO A 113 -7.13 1.45 -0.18
CA PRO A 113 -8.06 2.56 0.09
C PRO A 113 -7.78 3.84 -0.69
N ALA A 114 -6.50 4.15 -0.92
CA ALA A 114 -6.08 5.35 -1.66
C ALA A 114 -6.15 5.20 -3.19
N LEU A 115 -6.12 3.97 -3.72
CA LEU A 115 -5.99 3.70 -5.16
C LEU A 115 -7.21 2.98 -5.75
N GLY A 116 -8.10 2.44 -4.90
CA GLY A 116 -9.24 1.65 -5.32
C GLY A 116 -8.88 0.21 -5.68
N ILE A 117 -9.66 -0.39 -6.57
CA ILE A 117 -9.44 -1.75 -7.07
C ILE A 117 -8.32 -1.73 -8.11
N LEU A 118 -7.27 -2.48 -7.85
CA LEU A 118 -6.11 -2.62 -8.75
C LEU A 118 -6.20 -3.85 -9.64
N CYS A 119 -6.73 -4.94 -9.12
CA CYS A 119 -6.89 -6.20 -9.85
C CYS A 119 -8.11 -6.94 -9.33
N PHE A 120 -8.79 -7.62 -10.23
CA PHE A 120 -9.91 -8.48 -9.92
C PHE A 120 -9.80 -9.76 -10.76
N VAL A 121 -9.88 -10.92 -10.10
CA VAL A 121 -9.85 -12.24 -10.75
C VAL A 121 -11.14 -12.96 -10.41
N ARG A 122 -11.86 -13.42 -11.42
CA ARG A 122 -13.06 -14.26 -11.26
C ARG A 122 -12.67 -15.68 -10.82
N PRO A 123 -13.56 -16.43 -10.16
CA PRO A 123 -13.37 -17.88 -10.07
C PRO A 123 -13.40 -18.51 -11.47
N ASP A 124 -12.66 -19.61 -11.62
CA ASP A 124 -12.74 -20.39 -12.86
C ASP A 124 -14.17 -20.96 -12.99
N GLU A 125 -14.78 -20.79 -14.15
CA GLU A 125 -16.06 -21.39 -14.46
C GLU A 125 -15.83 -22.88 -14.74
N THR A 126 -16.33 -23.73 -13.85
CA THR A 126 -16.35 -25.20 -14.02
C THR A 126 -17.56 -25.65 -14.77
#